data_170f51e441341bacd093b6e4de562f39
#
_entry.id   170f51e441341bacd093b6e4de562f39
#
_cell.length_a   1.000
_cell.length_b   1.000
_cell.length_c   1.000
_cell.angle_alpha   90.00
_cell.angle_beta   90.00
_cell.angle_gamma   90.00
#
_symmetry.space_group_name_H-M   'P 1'
#
loop_
_entity.id
_entity.type
_entity.pdbx_description
1 polymer ?
#
loop_
_entity_poly.entity_id
_entity_poly.type
_entity_poly.pdbx_seq_one_letter_code
_entity_poly.pdbx_strand_id
1 'polypeptide(L)'
;MKRMKCDVLVIGAGPAGSNAARAAACLGAKTIFIDKKRDVGFNVPCAEGIGIDFINKFPIRIPKNQFIWKIEGMKYFCFDWSVEHTKDPWKGYSLERRNFDKWLAEQAVAKGAKLLKETELIDLEVDEENQIKTAKIRIKNKEIEILPKALIGADGCESTVLKLMGLFKPKKGDIPHIYCYEMGNLKIEKPHMQKLCFGPWAPSGWGYVFPKSKSVANIGIGLIYPKNKKELERKFEEFMEYEPIRKMTKNAKILVDKRSKIRHGNIVKKWVFGNVLFAGDAVNHNIKPYYEGILPAGICGDIAGKLAFEIIKGKKITHETYFNQVKKSLFPYFDISQKLIELMLKITKMKDERKYAIIPNAMIMITAMQFDRKITLEKLYNLLFMSFDELIEFMISKENVKRIIS
;
A
#
# COMPACT_ATOMS: atom_id res chain seq x y z
N MET A 1 36.92 1.49 10.34
CA MET A 1 35.70 1.48 9.49
C MET A 1 35.50 2.88 8.89
N LYS A 2 35.10 2.98 7.61
CA LYS A 2 34.87 4.29 6.97
C LYS A 2 33.60 4.94 7.59
N ARG A 3 33.67 6.24 7.94
CA ARG A 3 32.56 7.02 8.51
C ARG A 3 32.03 8.04 7.51
N MET A 4 30.70 8.22 7.47
CA MET A 4 30.04 9.25 6.70
C MET A 4 29.09 10.05 7.61
N LYS A 5 28.93 11.34 7.33
CA LYS A 5 27.96 12.19 8.04
C LYS A 5 26.87 12.66 7.07
N CYS A 6 25.63 12.64 7.51
CA CYS A 6 24.51 13.28 6.83
C CYS A 6 23.55 13.90 7.86
N ASP A 7 22.65 14.75 7.40
CA ASP A 7 21.61 15.28 8.27
C ASP A 7 20.45 14.29 8.36
N VAL A 8 19.99 13.76 7.22
CA VAL A 8 18.89 12.79 7.16
C VAL A 8 19.34 11.52 6.43
N LEU A 9 19.13 10.37 7.07
CA LEU A 9 19.30 9.06 6.45
C LEU A 9 17.92 8.43 6.22
N VAL A 10 17.64 8.02 4.99
CA VAL A 10 16.39 7.34 4.64
C VAL A 10 16.67 5.89 4.24
N ILE A 11 15.98 4.95 4.86
CA ILE A 11 16.10 3.52 4.59
C ILE A 11 14.96 3.07 3.69
N GLY A 12 15.28 2.68 2.45
CA GLY A 12 14.36 2.32 1.38
C GLY A 12 14.14 3.46 0.37
N ALA A 13 14.13 3.11 -0.93
CA ALA A 13 13.91 4.04 -2.04
C ALA A 13 12.57 3.78 -2.78
N GLY A 14 11.60 3.14 -2.13
CA GLY A 14 10.21 3.06 -2.63
C GLY A 14 9.50 4.42 -2.58
N PRO A 15 8.18 4.48 -2.87
CA PRO A 15 7.43 5.73 -2.91
C PRO A 15 7.56 6.59 -1.65
N ALA A 16 7.53 5.98 -0.46
CA ALA A 16 7.71 6.69 0.80
C ALA A 16 9.13 7.28 0.94
N GLY A 17 10.15 6.45 0.76
CA GLY A 17 11.53 6.85 0.98
C GLY A 17 12.05 7.85 -0.04
N SER A 18 11.70 7.68 -1.30
CA SER A 18 12.07 8.64 -2.35
C SER A 18 11.45 10.01 -2.13
N ASN A 19 10.16 10.08 -1.72
CA ASN A 19 9.54 11.37 -1.40
C ASN A 19 10.08 11.96 -0.10
N ALA A 20 10.41 11.15 0.91
CA ALA A 20 11.04 11.61 2.13
C ALA A 20 12.43 12.22 1.85
N ALA A 21 13.24 11.52 1.08
CA ALA A 21 14.57 12.00 0.70
C ALA A 21 14.50 13.30 -0.14
N ARG A 22 13.54 13.35 -1.10
CA ARG A 22 13.30 14.54 -1.90
C ARG A 22 12.90 15.72 -1.02
N ALA A 23 11.95 15.54 -0.12
CA ALA A 23 11.44 16.62 0.72
C ALA A 23 12.51 17.18 1.67
N ALA A 24 13.29 16.31 2.32
CA ALA A 24 14.39 16.73 3.18
C ALA A 24 15.48 17.48 2.39
N ALA A 25 15.88 16.96 1.22
CA ALA A 25 16.88 17.59 0.37
C ALA A 25 16.42 18.94 -0.21
N CYS A 26 15.15 19.07 -0.61
CA CYS A 26 14.56 20.34 -1.05
C CYS A 26 14.68 21.47 -0.02
N LEU A 27 14.68 21.11 1.28
CA LEU A 27 14.83 22.06 2.38
C LEU A 27 16.29 22.32 2.75
N GLY A 28 17.24 21.72 2.03
CA GLY A 28 18.68 21.90 2.22
C GLY A 28 19.35 20.91 3.16
N ALA A 29 18.65 19.85 3.61
CA ALA A 29 19.29 18.81 4.41
C ALA A 29 20.26 17.97 3.55
N LYS A 30 21.48 17.71 4.07
CA LYS A 30 22.38 16.71 3.49
C LYS A 30 21.77 15.31 3.66
N THR A 31 21.07 14.85 2.62
CA THR A 31 20.26 13.64 2.65
C THR A 31 20.94 12.49 1.93
N ILE A 32 21.01 11.33 2.60
CA ILE A 32 21.38 10.05 1.99
C ILE A 32 20.17 9.14 2.07
N PHE A 33 19.82 8.45 0.97
CA PHE A 33 18.85 7.38 1.00
C PHE A 33 19.41 6.11 0.36
N ILE A 34 19.03 4.96 0.89
CA ILE A 34 19.58 3.67 0.49
C ILE A 34 18.51 2.71 0.01
N ASP A 35 18.84 1.83 -0.90
CA ASP A 35 18.02 0.68 -1.27
C ASP A 35 18.88 -0.56 -1.48
N LYS A 36 18.39 -1.70 -1.01
CA LYS A 36 19.06 -2.99 -1.16
C LYS A 36 19.08 -3.51 -2.60
N LYS A 37 18.16 -3.02 -3.43
CA LYS A 37 18.06 -3.41 -4.83
C LYS A 37 19.04 -2.63 -5.69
N ARG A 38 19.50 -3.27 -6.74
CA ARG A 38 20.28 -2.64 -7.81
C ARG A 38 19.44 -1.66 -8.61
N ASP A 39 18.21 -2.06 -8.93
CA ASP A 39 17.23 -1.27 -9.64
C ASP A 39 16.05 -0.95 -8.72
N VAL A 40 15.87 0.32 -8.39
CA VAL A 40 14.71 0.79 -7.62
C VAL A 40 13.44 0.45 -8.39
N GLY A 41 12.44 -0.09 -7.68
CA GLY A 41 11.16 -0.51 -8.28
C GLY A 41 11.19 -1.87 -8.99
N PHE A 42 12.34 -2.55 -9.08
CA PHE A 42 12.41 -3.88 -9.67
C PHE A 42 11.71 -4.93 -8.81
N ASN A 43 10.89 -5.75 -9.47
CA ASN A 43 10.15 -6.86 -8.86
C ASN A 43 9.40 -6.47 -7.58
N VAL A 44 8.62 -5.39 -7.66
CA VAL A 44 7.76 -4.95 -6.56
C VAL A 44 6.45 -5.72 -6.62
N PRO A 45 6.05 -6.40 -5.53
CA PRO A 45 4.77 -7.10 -5.46
C PRO A 45 3.63 -6.09 -5.37
N CYS A 46 2.95 -5.85 -6.48
CA CYS A 46 1.89 -4.86 -6.56
C CYS A 46 0.97 -5.14 -7.74
N ALA A 47 -0.32 -4.86 -7.58
CA ALA A 47 -1.27 -4.84 -8.68
C ALA A 47 -1.09 -3.63 -9.60
N GLU A 48 -0.36 -2.59 -9.14
CA GLU A 48 0.06 -1.39 -9.88
C GLU A 48 -1.09 -0.45 -10.30
N GLY A 49 -2.25 -0.55 -9.63
CA GLY A 49 -3.35 0.38 -9.81
C GLY A 49 -3.26 1.57 -8.85
N ILE A 50 -3.63 2.76 -9.30
CA ILE A 50 -3.77 3.97 -8.48
C ILE A 50 -5.07 4.70 -8.80
N GLY A 51 -5.71 5.25 -7.74
CA GLY A 51 -6.94 6.03 -7.87
C GLY A 51 -6.67 7.50 -8.24
N ILE A 52 -7.57 8.09 -9.04
CA ILE A 52 -7.42 9.47 -9.52
C ILE A 52 -7.35 10.51 -8.40
N ASP A 53 -8.09 10.29 -7.31
CA ASP A 53 -8.15 11.24 -6.19
C ASP A 53 -6.81 11.44 -5.49
N PHE A 54 -5.98 10.40 -5.42
CA PHE A 54 -4.68 10.48 -4.77
C PHE A 54 -3.63 11.14 -5.66
N ILE A 55 -3.80 11.09 -6.99
CA ILE A 55 -2.91 11.74 -7.95
C ILE A 55 -2.89 13.24 -7.69
N ASN A 56 -4.05 13.85 -7.46
CA ASN A 56 -4.18 15.29 -7.20
C ASN A 56 -3.62 15.72 -5.83
N LYS A 57 -3.45 14.78 -4.90
CA LYS A 57 -2.88 15.02 -3.56
C LYS A 57 -1.39 14.70 -3.48
N PHE A 58 -0.83 14.13 -4.54
CA PHE A 58 0.57 13.71 -4.52
C PHE A 58 1.50 14.94 -4.47
N PRO A 59 2.60 14.89 -3.69
CA PRO A 59 3.42 16.08 -3.38
C PRO A 59 4.16 16.68 -4.58
N ILE A 60 4.24 15.93 -5.69
CA ILE A 60 4.81 16.42 -6.95
C ILE A 60 3.90 16.01 -8.11
N ARG A 61 3.89 16.82 -9.17
CA ARG A 61 3.12 16.50 -10.37
C ARG A 61 3.69 15.24 -11.04
N ILE A 62 2.85 14.20 -11.13
CA ILE A 62 3.20 12.97 -11.84
C ILE A 62 3.05 13.23 -13.35
N PRO A 63 4.10 13.05 -14.15
CA PRO A 63 4.02 13.27 -15.60
C PRO A 63 3.22 12.16 -16.27
N LYS A 64 2.54 12.50 -17.37
CA LYS A 64 1.62 11.59 -18.07
C LYS A 64 2.26 10.28 -18.53
N ASN A 65 3.54 10.29 -18.85
CA ASN A 65 4.30 9.10 -19.29
C ASN A 65 4.54 8.07 -18.17
N GLN A 66 4.19 8.40 -16.91
CA GLN A 66 4.20 7.43 -15.81
C GLN A 66 2.92 6.59 -15.77
N PHE A 67 1.85 7.04 -16.43
CA PHE A 67 0.58 6.31 -16.52
C PHE A 67 0.56 5.46 -17.78
N ILE A 68 0.59 4.12 -17.61
CA ILE A 68 0.68 3.20 -18.75
C ILE A 68 -0.68 2.79 -19.32
N TRP A 69 -1.73 2.78 -18.47
CA TRP A 69 -3.06 2.38 -18.89
C TRP A 69 -4.14 3.14 -18.11
N LYS A 70 -5.12 3.70 -18.84
CA LYS A 70 -6.25 4.39 -18.22
C LYS A 70 -7.29 3.39 -17.71
N ILE A 71 -7.73 3.56 -16.48
CA ILE A 71 -8.80 2.80 -15.86
C ILE A 71 -10.03 3.69 -15.74
N GLU A 72 -11.16 3.20 -16.23
CA GLU A 72 -12.44 3.92 -16.29
C GLU A 72 -13.45 3.41 -15.26
N GLY A 73 -13.08 2.36 -14.51
CA GLY A 73 -13.93 1.82 -13.47
C GLY A 73 -13.42 0.52 -12.88
N MET A 74 -14.28 -0.06 -12.06
CA MET A 74 -14.02 -1.34 -11.39
C MET A 74 -15.21 -2.28 -11.55
N LYS A 75 -14.93 -3.56 -11.79
CA LYS A 75 -15.90 -4.64 -11.87
C LYS A 75 -15.67 -5.60 -10.72
N TYR A 76 -16.72 -5.88 -9.99
CA TYR A 76 -16.74 -6.83 -8.89
C TYR A 76 -17.42 -8.11 -9.35
N PHE A 77 -16.82 -9.24 -9.08
CA PHE A 77 -17.36 -10.57 -9.36
C PHE A 77 -17.58 -11.33 -8.06
N CYS A 78 -18.73 -12.01 -7.97
CA CYS A 78 -19.02 -12.95 -6.90
C CYS A 78 -19.80 -14.11 -7.52
N PHE A 79 -19.17 -15.25 -7.72
CA PHE A 79 -19.71 -16.40 -8.46
C PHE A 79 -20.16 -15.99 -9.88
N ASP A 80 -21.44 -16.16 -10.20
CA ASP A 80 -22.09 -15.79 -11.46
C ASP A 80 -22.58 -14.33 -11.52
N TRP A 81 -22.53 -13.65 -10.38
CA TRP A 81 -22.95 -12.26 -10.23
C TRP A 81 -21.80 -11.28 -10.49
N SER A 82 -22.10 -10.16 -11.14
CA SER A 82 -21.13 -9.06 -11.26
C SER A 82 -21.80 -7.69 -11.27
N VAL A 83 -21.05 -6.68 -10.80
CA VAL A 83 -21.46 -5.27 -10.84
C VAL A 83 -20.30 -4.39 -11.29
N GLU A 84 -20.61 -3.33 -12.03
CA GLU A 84 -19.64 -2.38 -12.56
C GLU A 84 -19.90 -0.98 -12.00
N HIS A 85 -18.79 -0.29 -11.64
CA HIS A 85 -18.80 1.10 -11.22
C HIS A 85 -17.81 1.90 -12.09
N THR A 86 -18.33 2.94 -12.74
CA THR A 86 -17.59 3.78 -13.69
C THR A 86 -17.51 5.24 -13.27
N LYS A 87 -18.05 5.58 -12.09
CA LYS A 87 -17.93 6.92 -11.49
C LYS A 87 -16.61 7.04 -10.71
N ASP A 88 -16.18 8.24 -10.39
CA ASP A 88 -15.16 8.45 -9.37
C ASP A 88 -15.67 7.86 -8.03
N PRO A 89 -14.84 7.27 -7.21
CA PRO A 89 -13.37 7.16 -7.21
C PRO A 89 -12.82 5.91 -7.93
N TRP A 90 -13.64 5.13 -8.62
CA TRP A 90 -13.19 3.88 -9.26
C TRP A 90 -12.39 4.09 -10.55
N LYS A 91 -12.15 5.36 -10.92
CA LYS A 91 -11.28 5.72 -12.03
C LYS A 91 -9.84 5.89 -11.57
N GLY A 92 -8.92 5.71 -12.49
CA GLY A 92 -7.51 5.84 -12.19
C GLY A 92 -6.59 5.45 -13.34
N TYR A 93 -5.45 4.92 -12.97
CA TYR A 93 -4.44 4.45 -13.92
C TYR A 93 -3.73 3.21 -13.41
N SER A 94 -3.19 2.42 -14.33
CA SER A 94 -2.14 1.46 -14.01
C SER A 94 -0.77 2.09 -14.23
N LEU A 95 0.17 1.70 -13.39
CA LEU A 95 1.58 2.10 -13.44
C LEU A 95 2.46 0.93 -13.90
N GLU A 96 3.68 1.26 -14.29
CA GLU A 96 4.80 0.34 -14.26
C GLU A 96 5.69 0.71 -13.08
N ARG A 97 5.60 -0.02 -11.97
CA ARG A 97 6.29 0.30 -10.73
C ARG A 97 7.79 0.44 -10.87
N ARG A 98 8.40 -0.34 -11.77
CA ARG A 98 9.82 -0.23 -12.05
C ARG A 98 10.19 1.18 -12.57
N ASN A 99 9.37 1.70 -13.47
CA ASN A 99 9.59 3.04 -14.03
C ASN A 99 9.20 4.14 -13.04
N PHE A 100 8.07 3.97 -12.38
CA PHE A 100 7.52 4.96 -11.45
C PHE A 100 8.40 5.14 -10.20
N ASP A 101 8.82 4.05 -9.56
CA ASP A 101 9.67 4.13 -8.37
C ASP A 101 11.07 4.67 -8.72
N LYS A 102 11.61 4.28 -9.89
CA LYS A 102 12.86 4.84 -10.40
C LYS A 102 12.75 6.34 -10.64
N TRP A 103 11.67 6.79 -11.29
CA TRP A 103 11.39 8.21 -11.49
C TRP A 103 11.31 8.96 -10.16
N LEU A 104 10.62 8.43 -9.15
CA LEU A 104 10.58 9.06 -7.82
C LEU A 104 11.96 9.19 -7.19
N ALA A 105 12.80 8.17 -7.29
CA ALA A 105 14.17 8.23 -6.78
C ALA A 105 15.02 9.28 -7.54
N GLU A 106 14.85 9.38 -8.85
CA GLU A 106 15.50 10.40 -9.68
C GLU A 106 15.07 11.82 -9.28
N GLN A 107 13.78 12.02 -8.92
CA GLN A 107 13.31 13.31 -8.39
C GLN A 107 14.00 13.68 -7.06
N ALA A 108 14.28 12.70 -6.20
CA ALA A 108 15.03 12.95 -4.97
C ALA A 108 16.49 13.32 -5.27
N VAL A 109 17.14 12.60 -6.18
CA VAL A 109 18.51 12.88 -6.61
C VAL A 109 18.61 14.27 -7.25
N ALA A 110 17.65 14.64 -8.09
CA ALA A 110 17.60 15.98 -8.72
C ALA A 110 17.46 17.12 -7.70
N LYS A 111 17.00 16.83 -6.48
CA LYS A 111 16.95 17.78 -5.34
C LYS A 111 18.16 17.71 -4.43
N GLY A 112 19.20 16.96 -4.79
CA GLY A 112 20.46 16.88 -4.08
C GLY A 112 20.57 15.72 -3.06
N ALA A 113 19.56 14.83 -2.98
CA ALA A 113 19.68 13.63 -2.17
C ALA A 113 20.64 12.62 -2.84
N LYS A 114 21.49 11.97 -2.04
CA LYS A 114 22.42 10.94 -2.52
C LYS A 114 21.81 9.56 -2.39
N LEU A 115 21.56 8.88 -3.54
CA LEU A 115 21.11 7.48 -3.56
C LEU A 115 22.29 6.52 -3.50
N LEU A 116 22.23 5.55 -2.56
CA LEU A 116 23.13 4.42 -2.50
C LEU A 116 22.33 3.14 -2.78
N LYS A 117 22.49 2.57 -3.95
CA LYS A 117 21.87 1.30 -4.35
C LYS A 117 22.70 0.11 -3.90
N GLU A 118 22.12 -1.11 -3.93
CA GLU A 118 22.79 -2.34 -3.46
C GLU A 118 23.35 -2.17 -2.04
N THR A 119 22.57 -1.45 -1.20
CA THR A 119 22.99 -1.01 0.14
C THR A 119 21.95 -1.41 1.17
N GLU A 120 22.38 -2.17 2.17
CA GLU A 120 21.53 -2.67 3.24
C GLU A 120 21.89 -2.01 4.57
N LEU A 121 20.87 -1.67 5.36
CA LEU A 121 21.04 -1.37 6.78
C LEU A 121 21.27 -2.70 7.51
N ILE A 122 22.37 -2.82 8.23
CA ILE A 122 22.74 -4.05 8.94
C ILE A 122 22.77 -3.90 10.46
N ASP A 123 22.93 -2.67 10.95
CA ASP A 123 22.93 -2.38 12.39
C ASP A 123 22.51 -0.94 12.65
N LEU A 124 21.96 -0.69 13.84
CA LEU A 124 21.45 0.61 14.26
C LEU A 124 21.66 0.81 15.76
N GLU A 125 22.40 1.83 16.11
CA GLU A 125 22.58 2.24 17.49
C GLU A 125 21.64 3.41 17.81
N VAL A 126 20.78 3.21 18.80
CA VAL A 126 19.91 4.24 19.39
C VAL A 126 20.13 4.29 20.90
N ASP A 127 20.01 5.47 21.50
CA ASP A 127 20.03 5.60 22.96
C ASP A 127 18.66 5.25 23.59
N GLU A 128 18.58 5.36 24.91
CA GLU A 128 17.38 5.07 25.71
C GLU A 128 16.17 5.95 25.31
N GLU A 129 16.43 7.15 24.76
CA GLU A 129 15.39 8.06 24.26
C GLU A 129 15.04 7.81 22.78
N ASN A 130 15.55 6.73 22.18
CA ASN A 130 15.45 6.39 20.76
C ASN A 130 16.07 7.44 19.83
N GLN A 131 17.10 8.18 20.28
CA GLN A 131 17.89 9.04 19.43
C GLN A 131 18.91 8.20 18.67
N ILE A 132 18.87 8.26 17.34
CA ILE A 132 19.86 7.59 16.48
C ILE A 132 21.25 8.16 16.74
N LYS A 133 22.23 7.30 16.99
CA LYS A 133 23.66 7.64 17.10
C LYS A 133 24.39 7.24 15.83
N THR A 134 24.26 5.98 15.46
CA THR A 134 24.93 5.44 14.28
C THR A 134 24.04 4.48 13.52
N ALA A 135 24.22 4.41 12.21
CA ALA A 135 23.63 3.41 11.34
C ALA A 135 24.76 2.73 10.55
N LYS A 136 24.86 1.42 10.67
CA LYS A 136 25.83 0.64 9.91
C LYS A 136 25.19 0.10 8.66
N ILE A 137 25.76 0.42 7.50
CA ILE A 137 25.30 -0.04 6.20
C ILE A 137 26.33 -0.95 5.54
N ARG A 138 25.86 -1.86 4.70
CA ARG A 138 26.69 -2.68 3.85
C ARG A 138 26.45 -2.33 2.38
N ILE A 139 27.52 -1.91 1.69
CA ILE A 139 27.55 -1.67 0.24
C ILE A 139 28.44 -2.71 -0.40
N LYS A 140 27.86 -3.61 -1.18
CA LYS A 140 28.60 -4.80 -1.69
C LYS A 140 29.18 -5.52 -0.48
N ASN A 141 30.44 -5.68 -0.31
CA ASN A 141 31.07 -6.36 0.83
C ASN A 141 31.76 -5.38 1.81
N LYS A 142 31.48 -4.07 1.72
CA LYS A 142 32.09 -3.05 2.58
C LYS A 142 31.09 -2.50 3.57
N GLU A 143 31.46 -2.48 4.85
CA GLU A 143 30.68 -1.87 5.90
C GLU A 143 31.11 -0.41 6.10
N ILE A 144 30.13 0.46 6.24
CA ILE A 144 30.30 1.90 6.43
C ILE A 144 29.37 2.32 7.56
N GLU A 145 29.90 3.13 8.46
CA GLU A 145 29.14 3.76 9.53
C GLU A 145 28.65 5.13 9.09
N ILE A 146 27.33 5.37 9.22
CA ILE A 146 26.73 6.67 8.95
C ILE A 146 26.30 7.28 10.28
N LEU A 147 26.58 8.57 10.47
CA LEU A 147 26.14 9.35 11.62
C LEU A 147 25.06 10.36 11.15
N PRO A 148 23.79 9.99 11.20
CA PRO A 148 22.70 10.87 10.81
C PRO A 148 22.21 11.67 12.04
N LYS A 149 21.64 12.86 11.80
CA LYS A 149 20.91 13.62 12.82
C LYS A 149 19.45 13.17 12.96
N ALA A 150 18.87 12.65 11.88
CA ALA A 150 17.55 12.03 11.85
C ALA A 150 17.54 10.83 10.89
N LEU A 151 16.69 9.84 11.18
CA LEU A 151 16.50 8.66 10.34
C LEU A 151 15.04 8.50 9.93
N ILE A 152 14.79 8.08 8.69
CA ILE A 152 13.46 7.73 8.21
C ILE A 152 13.46 6.27 7.76
N GLY A 153 12.69 5.42 8.47
CA GLY A 153 12.42 4.04 8.10
C GLY A 153 11.29 3.99 7.07
N ALA A 154 11.65 3.74 5.80
CA ALA A 154 10.72 3.61 4.68
C ALA A 154 10.96 2.29 3.92
N ASP A 155 11.35 1.26 4.65
CA ASP A 155 11.91 -0.01 4.19
C ASP A 155 10.85 -1.13 4.02
N GLY A 156 9.58 -0.75 4.01
CA GLY A 156 8.48 -1.61 3.62
C GLY A 156 7.94 -2.52 4.73
N CYS A 157 7.14 -3.52 4.34
CA CYS A 157 6.30 -4.27 5.28
C CYS A 157 7.07 -5.12 6.30
N GLU A 158 8.31 -5.51 6.01
CA GLU A 158 9.19 -6.26 6.93
C GLU A 158 10.33 -5.39 7.48
N SER A 159 10.04 -4.14 7.78
CA SER A 159 10.99 -3.11 8.16
C SER A 159 12.19 -3.59 9.00
N THR A 160 13.39 -3.41 8.47
CA THR A 160 14.65 -3.68 9.14
C THR A 160 14.90 -2.68 10.26
N VAL A 161 14.51 -1.42 10.05
CA VAL A 161 14.64 -0.38 11.09
C VAL A 161 13.83 -0.76 12.33
N LEU A 162 12.55 -1.17 12.16
CA LEU A 162 11.73 -1.64 13.28
C LEU A 162 12.31 -2.89 13.96
N LYS A 163 12.93 -3.80 13.19
CA LYS A 163 13.57 -5.00 13.74
C LYS A 163 14.78 -4.64 14.60
N LEU A 164 15.66 -3.79 14.11
CA LEU A 164 16.86 -3.36 14.83
C LEU A 164 16.54 -2.52 16.08
N MET A 165 15.43 -1.79 16.05
CA MET A 165 14.93 -1.06 17.24
C MET A 165 14.14 -1.95 18.22
N GLY A 166 13.99 -3.27 17.96
CA GLY A 166 13.22 -4.18 18.84
C GLY A 166 11.71 -3.95 18.81
N LEU A 167 11.21 -3.16 17.85
CA LEU A 167 9.80 -2.76 17.74
C LEU A 167 8.99 -3.67 16.80
N PHE A 168 9.63 -4.55 16.03
CA PHE A 168 8.99 -5.41 15.05
C PHE A 168 8.39 -6.67 15.70
N LYS A 169 7.14 -6.59 16.16
CA LYS A 169 6.41 -7.68 16.82
C LYS A 169 5.09 -7.96 16.10
N PRO A 170 5.13 -8.54 14.88
CA PRO A 170 3.93 -8.79 14.09
C PRO A 170 3.07 -9.87 14.72
N LYS A 171 1.75 -9.67 14.69
CA LYS A 171 0.74 -10.70 15.01
C LYS A 171 0.38 -11.48 13.74
N LYS A 172 -0.27 -12.62 13.93
CA LYS A 172 -0.82 -13.38 12.80
C LYS A 172 -1.78 -12.51 11.98
N GLY A 173 -1.54 -12.43 10.68
CA GLY A 173 -2.33 -11.61 9.76
C GLY A 173 -1.80 -10.18 9.53
N ASP A 174 -0.83 -9.68 10.31
CA ASP A 174 -0.29 -8.33 10.09
C ASP A 174 0.50 -8.21 8.77
N ILE A 175 1.05 -9.32 8.29
CA ILE A 175 1.86 -9.39 7.07
C ILE A 175 1.39 -10.58 6.22
N PRO A 176 0.23 -10.47 5.55
CA PRO A 176 -0.26 -11.53 4.69
C PRO A 176 0.58 -11.69 3.43
N HIS A 177 0.55 -12.89 2.89
CA HIS A 177 1.15 -13.21 1.61
C HIS A 177 0.18 -12.89 0.47
N ILE A 178 0.72 -12.43 -0.66
CA ILE A 178 0.02 -12.33 -1.93
C ILE A 178 0.67 -13.23 -2.96
N TYR A 179 -0.16 -13.78 -3.82
CA TYR A 179 0.23 -14.56 -4.98
C TYR A 179 -0.16 -13.75 -6.22
N CYS A 180 0.81 -13.25 -6.94
CA CYS A 180 0.60 -12.35 -8.06
C CYS A 180 1.56 -12.65 -9.19
N TYR A 181 1.02 -12.67 -10.42
CA TYR A 181 1.79 -12.71 -11.64
C TYR A 181 1.39 -11.56 -12.56
N GLU A 182 2.36 -10.98 -13.24
CA GLU A 182 2.09 -10.25 -14.45
C GLU A 182 1.97 -11.25 -15.60
N MET A 183 0.85 -11.25 -16.29
CA MET A 183 0.55 -12.19 -17.36
C MET A 183 0.24 -11.45 -18.66
N GLY A 184 0.75 -11.98 -19.75
CA GLY A 184 0.48 -11.52 -21.12
C GLY A 184 -0.33 -12.52 -21.91
N ASN A 185 -0.67 -12.14 -23.16
CA ASN A 185 -1.49 -12.93 -24.09
C ASN A 185 -2.90 -13.24 -23.54
N LEU A 186 -3.46 -12.29 -22.81
CA LEU A 186 -4.78 -12.39 -22.18
C LEU A 186 -5.89 -11.95 -23.13
N LYS A 187 -7.08 -12.54 -22.98
CA LYS A 187 -8.33 -12.08 -23.61
C LYS A 187 -9.16 -11.30 -22.58
N ILE A 188 -8.82 -10.03 -22.36
CA ILE A 188 -9.43 -9.21 -21.32
C ILE A 188 -10.71 -8.54 -21.87
N GLU A 189 -11.86 -9.00 -21.41
CA GLU A 189 -13.10 -8.24 -21.62
C GLU A 189 -13.08 -6.95 -20.80
N LYS A 190 -13.44 -5.82 -21.41
CA LYS A 190 -13.39 -4.48 -20.79
C LYS A 190 -12.03 -4.19 -20.13
N PRO A 191 -10.96 -4.04 -20.94
CA PRO A 191 -9.60 -3.88 -20.41
C PRO A 191 -9.38 -2.55 -19.65
N HIS A 192 -10.31 -1.59 -19.74
CA HIS A 192 -10.31 -0.37 -18.95
C HIS A 192 -11.00 -0.52 -17.58
N MET A 193 -11.38 -1.74 -17.19
CA MET A 193 -11.96 -2.04 -15.88
C MET A 193 -11.01 -2.90 -15.06
N GLN A 194 -10.64 -2.43 -13.88
CA GLN A 194 -10.04 -3.30 -12.87
C GLN A 194 -11.07 -4.31 -12.37
N LYS A 195 -10.64 -5.49 -11.98
CA LYS A 195 -11.55 -6.55 -11.54
C LYS A 195 -11.16 -7.05 -10.16
N LEU A 196 -12.15 -7.17 -9.28
CA LEU A 196 -12.04 -7.85 -7.99
C LEU A 196 -12.98 -9.04 -7.95
N CYS A 197 -12.49 -10.18 -7.51
CA CYS A 197 -13.19 -11.46 -7.54
C CYS A 197 -13.28 -12.04 -6.13
N PHE A 198 -14.50 -12.34 -5.68
CA PHE A 198 -14.81 -12.86 -4.36
C PHE A 198 -15.39 -14.26 -4.48
N GLY A 199 -14.89 -15.19 -3.67
CA GLY A 199 -15.31 -16.58 -3.70
C GLY A 199 -14.45 -17.47 -2.79
N PRO A 200 -14.73 -18.79 -2.78
CA PRO A 200 -14.06 -19.74 -1.89
C PRO A 200 -12.55 -19.91 -2.15
N TRP A 201 -12.05 -19.47 -3.31
CA TRP A 201 -10.62 -19.38 -3.60
C TRP A 201 -9.89 -18.33 -2.75
N ALA A 202 -10.60 -17.33 -2.22
CA ALA A 202 -10.01 -16.29 -1.38
C ALA A 202 -10.85 -16.04 -0.11
N PRO A 203 -10.95 -17.03 0.82
CA PRO A 203 -11.87 -17.00 1.95
C PRO A 203 -11.62 -15.88 2.96
N SER A 204 -10.42 -15.29 2.99
CA SER A 204 -10.06 -14.15 3.83
C SER A 204 -9.44 -13.00 3.03
N GLY A 205 -9.90 -12.82 1.80
CA GLY A 205 -9.39 -11.81 0.89
C GLY A 205 -10.14 -11.77 -0.42
N TRP A 206 -9.46 -11.58 -1.52
CA TRP A 206 -10.03 -11.56 -2.86
C TRP A 206 -8.99 -11.86 -3.94
N GLY A 207 -9.49 -12.27 -5.11
CA GLY A 207 -8.73 -12.31 -6.35
C GLY A 207 -8.83 -10.98 -7.11
N TYR A 208 -7.89 -10.70 -7.97
CA TYR A 208 -7.90 -9.48 -8.77
C TYR A 208 -7.28 -9.65 -10.15
N VAL A 209 -7.75 -8.81 -11.08
CA VAL A 209 -7.16 -8.61 -12.40
C VAL A 209 -7.04 -7.12 -12.64
N PHE A 210 -5.82 -6.62 -12.73
CA PHE A 210 -5.52 -5.21 -12.94
C PHE A 210 -4.83 -5.04 -14.30
N PRO A 211 -5.58 -4.62 -15.34
CA PRO A 211 -5.04 -4.50 -16.69
C PRO A 211 -3.95 -3.44 -16.79
N LYS A 212 -2.93 -3.75 -17.56
CA LYS A 212 -1.83 -2.85 -17.96
C LYS A 212 -1.88 -2.54 -19.46
N SER A 213 -2.67 -3.28 -20.21
CA SER A 213 -2.97 -3.09 -21.63
C SER A 213 -4.23 -3.90 -22.00
N LYS A 214 -4.54 -3.98 -23.30
CA LYS A 214 -5.62 -4.85 -23.80
C LYS A 214 -5.37 -6.35 -23.55
N SER A 215 -4.11 -6.75 -23.36
CA SER A 215 -3.73 -8.18 -23.27
C SER A 215 -2.69 -8.49 -22.19
N VAL A 216 -2.36 -7.52 -21.33
CA VAL A 216 -1.45 -7.69 -20.19
C VAL A 216 -2.14 -7.22 -18.91
N ALA A 217 -2.04 -8.00 -17.85
CA ALA A 217 -2.57 -7.64 -16.54
C ALA A 217 -1.75 -8.25 -15.40
N ASN A 218 -1.80 -7.60 -14.24
CA ASN A 218 -1.45 -8.23 -12.97
C ASN A 218 -2.65 -9.05 -12.48
N ILE A 219 -2.44 -10.36 -12.27
CA ILE A 219 -3.45 -11.31 -11.80
C ILE A 219 -2.96 -11.94 -10.51
N GLY A 220 -3.78 -11.91 -9.47
CA GLY A 220 -3.35 -12.46 -8.19
C GLY A 220 -4.47 -12.66 -7.20
N ILE A 221 -4.12 -13.27 -6.06
CA ILE A 221 -4.95 -13.35 -4.86
C ILE A 221 -4.19 -12.87 -3.64
N GLY A 222 -4.92 -12.31 -2.69
CA GLY A 222 -4.43 -12.01 -1.35
C GLY A 222 -5.26 -12.72 -0.29
N LEU A 223 -4.60 -13.41 0.64
CA LEU A 223 -5.25 -14.01 1.82
C LEU A 223 -4.64 -13.41 3.08
N ILE A 224 -5.49 -12.91 3.98
CA ILE A 224 -5.04 -12.33 5.26
C ILE A 224 -4.57 -13.43 6.22
N TYR A 225 -5.24 -14.59 6.19
CA TYR A 225 -4.98 -15.71 7.10
C TYR A 225 -4.77 -17.04 6.37
N PRO A 226 -3.79 -17.16 5.45
CA PRO A 226 -3.46 -18.46 4.90
C PRO A 226 -2.88 -19.37 6.01
N LYS A 227 -3.20 -20.65 5.97
CA LYS A 227 -2.60 -21.64 6.91
C LYS A 227 -1.09 -21.75 6.64
N ASN A 228 -0.70 -21.78 5.37
CA ASN A 228 0.69 -21.85 4.91
C ASN A 228 0.80 -21.42 3.44
N LYS A 229 2.02 -21.39 2.89
CA LYS A 229 2.26 -21.03 1.48
C LYS A 229 1.57 -21.98 0.49
N LYS A 230 1.52 -23.29 0.77
CA LYS A 230 0.87 -24.28 -0.12
C LYS A 230 -0.63 -24.04 -0.23
N GLU A 231 -1.28 -23.58 0.86
CA GLU A 231 -2.70 -23.20 0.79
C GLU A 231 -2.91 -22.01 -0.14
N LEU A 232 -2.06 -20.99 -0.04
CA LEU A 232 -2.16 -19.82 -0.93
C LEU A 232 -1.94 -20.21 -2.39
N GLU A 233 -0.99 -21.10 -2.68
CA GLU A 233 -0.75 -21.63 -4.01
C GLU A 233 -1.96 -22.39 -4.55
N ARG A 234 -2.48 -23.35 -3.80
CA ARG A 234 -3.69 -24.11 -4.16
C ARG A 234 -4.89 -23.17 -4.38
N LYS A 235 -5.06 -22.17 -3.52
CA LYS A 235 -6.13 -21.17 -3.67
C LYS A 235 -5.95 -20.29 -4.91
N PHE A 236 -4.73 -20.02 -5.30
CA PHE A 236 -4.47 -19.34 -6.57
C PHE A 236 -4.82 -20.24 -7.77
N GLU A 237 -4.51 -21.53 -7.72
CA GLU A 237 -4.92 -22.49 -8.76
C GLU A 237 -6.44 -22.57 -8.85
N GLU A 238 -7.17 -22.67 -7.72
CA GLU A 238 -8.64 -22.63 -7.70
C GLU A 238 -9.18 -21.31 -8.31
N PHE A 239 -8.53 -20.18 -8.06
CA PHE A 239 -8.90 -18.89 -8.66
C PHE A 239 -8.68 -18.88 -10.17
N MET A 240 -7.62 -19.50 -10.66
CA MET A 240 -7.37 -19.59 -12.11
C MET A 240 -8.41 -20.46 -12.84
N GLU A 241 -9.03 -21.42 -12.15
CA GLU A 241 -10.12 -22.24 -12.68
C GLU A 241 -11.50 -21.56 -12.60
N TYR A 242 -11.62 -20.44 -11.88
CA TYR A 242 -12.86 -19.66 -11.90
C TYR A 242 -13.19 -19.20 -13.31
N GLU A 243 -14.41 -19.51 -13.80
CA GLU A 243 -14.74 -19.43 -15.23
C GLU A 243 -14.36 -18.10 -15.90
N PRO A 244 -14.68 -16.90 -15.35
CA PRO A 244 -14.26 -15.64 -15.96
C PRO A 244 -12.73 -15.48 -16.07
N ILE A 245 -11.99 -16.04 -15.13
CA ILE A 245 -10.51 -16.00 -15.13
C ILE A 245 -9.96 -17.03 -16.10
N ARG A 246 -10.41 -18.27 -16.03
CA ARG A 246 -9.99 -19.37 -16.90
C ARG A 246 -10.19 -19.01 -18.39
N LYS A 247 -11.33 -18.42 -18.75
CA LYS A 247 -11.60 -17.97 -20.12
C LYS A 247 -10.62 -16.89 -20.58
N MET A 248 -10.28 -15.96 -19.70
CA MET A 248 -9.34 -14.87 -19.97
C MET A 248 -7.90 -15.38 -20.12
N THR A 249 -7.51 -16.36 -19.31
CA THR A 249 -6.12 -16.84 -19.17
C THR A 249 -5.80 -18.08 -19.98
N LYS A 250 -6.72 -18.60 -20.80
CA LYS A 250 -6.54 -19.85 -21.56
C LYS A 250 -5.19 -19.96 -22.29
N ASN A 251 -4.67 -18.87 -22.85
CA ASN A 251 -3.42 -18.82 -23.58
C ASN A 251 -2.39 -17.90 -22.90
N ALA A 252 -2.58 -17.62 -21.60
CA ALA A 252 -1.71 -16.70 -20.87
C ALA A 252 -0.26 -17.18 -20.77
N LYS A 253 0.64 -16.21 -20.75
CA LYS A 253 2.07 -16.43 -20.46
C LYS A 253 2.44 -15.61 -19.21
N ILE A 254 3.11 -16.23 -18.25
CA ILE A 254 3.68 -15.51 -17.12
C ILE A 254 4.84 -14.67 -17.61
N LEU A 255 4.78 -13.36 -17.41
CA LEU A 255 5.84 -12.43 -17.75
C LEU A 255 6.71 -12.12 -16.54
N VAL A 256 6.10 -11.93 -15.35
CA VAL A 256 6.82 -11.63 -14.11
C VAL A 256 6.15 -12.33 -12.94
N ASP A 257 6.95 -12.96 -12.10
CA ASP A 257 6.53 -13.48 -10.79
C ASP A 257 6.63 -12.35 -9.74
N LYS A 258 5.51 -11.96 -9.15
CA LYS A 258 5.40 -10.87 -8.18
C LYS A 258 4.92 -11.36 -6.80
N ARG A 259 5.10 -12.64 -6.49
CA ARG A 259 4.70 -13.21 -5.19
C ARG A 259 5.47 -12.57 -4.04
N SER A 260 4.77 -12.14 -2.99
CA SER A 260 5.41 -11.51 -1.83
C SER A 260 4.44 -11.35 -0.64
N LYS A 261 4.79 -10.42 0.24
CA LYS A 261 4.07 -10.03 1.43
C LYS A 261 3.64 -8.57 1.33
N ILE A 262 2.52 -8.24 2.01
CA ILE A 262 2.03 -6.87 2.14
C ILE A 262 1.79 -6.53 3.60
N ARG A 263 1.69 -5.25 3.92
CA ARG A 263 1.30 -4.78 5.24
C ARG A 263 -0.23 -4.73 5.35
N HIS A 264 -0.76 -5.42 6.36
CA HIS A 264 -2.17 -5.38 6.71
C HIS A 264 -2.41 -4.75 8.08
N GLY A 265 -1.69 -5.20 9.10
CA GLY A 265 -1.85 -4.75 10.48
C GLY A 265 -0.87 -3.67 10.92
N ASN A 266 -1.21 -3.01 12.02
CA ASN A 266 -0.37 -2.02 12.67
C ASN A 266 0.56 -2.72 13.68
N ILE A 267 1.84 -2.91 13.32
CA ILE A 267 2.85 -3.49 14.23
C ILE A 267 3.21 -2.49 15.33
N VAL A 268 3.29 -1.22 14.97
CA VAL A 268 3.52 -0.12 15.92
C VAL A 268 2.39 0.89 15.86
N LYS A 269 2.06 1.49 17.01
CA LYS A 269 1.02 2.53 17.11
C LYS A 269 1.56 3.94 16.84
N LYS A 270 2.86 4.16 17.06
CA LYS A 270 3.53 5.44 16.84
C LYS A 270 4.39 5.40 15.58
N TRP A 271 4.52 6.54 14.91
CA TRP A 271 5.33 6.70 13.70
C TRP A 271 6.62 7.50 13.93
N VAL A 272 6.81 7.96 15.17
CA VAL A 272 8.00 8.72 15.60
C VAL A 272 8.50 8.15 16.92
N PHE A 273 9.79 7.90 16.99
CA PHE A 273 10.53 7.44 18.16
C PHE A 273 11.84 8.24 18.21
N GLY A 274 11.94 9.18 19.17
CA GLY A 274 13.08 10.10 19.22
C GLY A 274 13.23 10.91 17.92
N ASN A 275 14.38 10.77 17.26
CA ASN A 275 14.66 11.36 15.94
C ASN A 275 14.53 10.34 14.78
N VAL A 276 13.87 9.21 15.02
CA VAL A 276 13.53 8.19 14.01
C VAL A 276 12.07 8.30 13.64
N LEU A 277 11.78 8.54 12.36
CA LEU A 277 10.44 8.59 11.77
C LEU A 277 10.21 7.38 10.89
N PHE A 278 8.95 7.02 10.69
CA PHE A 278 8.56 5.92 9.79
C PHE A 278 7.53 6.37 8.77
N ALA A 279 7.61 5.82 7.54
CA ALA A 279 6.66 6.10 6.48
C ALA A 279 6.39 4.86 5.60
N GLY A 280 5.27 4.86 4.89
CA GLY A 280 4.88 3.78 3.99
C GLY A 280 4.48 2.51 4.73
N ASP A 281 4.73 1.37 4.10
CA ASP A 281 4.34 0.06 4.64
C ASP A 281 5.07 -0.31 5.95
N ALA A 282 6.17 0.36 6.30
CA ALA A 282 6.81 0.17 7.59
C ALA A 282 5.84 0.43 8.76
N VAL A 283 4.92 1.39 8.59
CA VAL A 283 3.88 1.75 9.57
C VAL A 283 2.46 1.72 9.01
N ASN A 284 2.24 0.91 7.97
CA ASN A 284 0.91 0.63 7.42
C ASN A 284 0.20 1.86 6.81
N HIS A 285 0.95 2.75 6.14
CA HIS A 285 0.39 3.87 5.40
C HIS A 285 -0.21 3.43 4.07
N ASN A 286 -1.20 2.55 4.13
CA ASN A 286 -2.02 2.15 2.99
C ASN A 286 -3.50 2.27 3.33
N ILE A 287 -4.32 2.54 2.32
CA ILE A 287 -5.76 2.77 2.46
C ILE A 287 -6.50 1.48 2.09
N LYS A 288 -7.25 0.98 3.05
CA LYS A 288 -8.09 -0.20 2.90
C LYS A 288 -9.51 0.21 2.49
N PRO A 289 -10.25 -0.66 1.84
CA PRO A 289 -10.01 -2.08 1.63
C PRO A 289 -9.13 -2.43 0.44
N TYR A 290 -8.79 -1.50 -0.45
CA TYR A 290 -8.07 -1.80 -1.70
C TYR A 290 -6.56 -1.91 -1.56
N TYR A 291 -6.01 -1.62 -0.39
CA TYR A 291 -4.57 -1.55 -0.14
C TYR A 291 -3.85 -0.57 -1.09
N GLU A 292 -4.50 0.58 -1.36
CA GLU A 292 -3.85 1.69 -2.04
C GLU A 292 -2.74 2.22 -1.11
N GLY A 293 -1.52 1.93 -1.45
CA GLY A 293 -0.35 2.27 -0.65
C GLY A 293 0.71 3.08 -1.39
N ILE A 294 0.61 3.20 -2.72
CA ILE A 294 1.63 3.87 -3.53
C ILE A 294 1.64 5.37 -3.26
N LEU A 295 0.52 6.03 -3.50
CA LEU A 295 0.41 7.47 -3.36
C LEU A 295 0.33 7.91 -1.90
N PRO A 296 -0.44 7.25 -1.02
CA PRO A 296 -0.41 7.54 0.42
C PRO A 296 0.97 7.42 1.04
N ALA A 297 1.74 6.38 0.68
CA ALA A 297 3.12 6.24 1.15
C ALA A 297 4.00 7.42 0.68
N GLY A 298 3.85 7.87 -0.57
CA GLY A 298 4.56 9.04 -1.08
C GLY A 298 4.20 10.34 -0.34
N ILE A 299 2.91 10.55 -0.07
CA ILE A 299 2.43 11.71 0.70
C ILE A 299 2.98 11.69 2.14
N CYS A 300 2.86 10.54 2.82
CA CYS A 300 3.40 10.38 4.17
C CYS A 300 4.94 10.51 4.21
N GLY A 301 5.62 10.00 3.18
CA GLY A 301 7.06 10.15 3.03
C GLY A 301 7.48 11.61 2.89
N ASP A 302 6.78 12.40 2.08
CA ASP A 302 7.04 13.84 1.92
C ASP A 302 6.89 14.59 3.25
N ILE A 303 5.85 14.28 4.01
CA ILE A 303 5.63 14.83 5.35
C ILE A 303 6.76 14.42 6.30
N ALA A 304 7.16 13.13 6.30
CA ALA A 304 8.25 12.64 7.13
C ALA A 304 9.57 13.34 6.81
N GLY A 305 9.88 13.56 5.53
CA GLY A 305 11.07 14.28 5.10
C GLY A 305 11.11 15.74 5.59
N LYS A 306 9.98 16.44 5.53
CA LYS A 306 9.84 17.80 6.08
C LYS A 306 10.01 17.81 7.60
N LEU A 307 9.41 16.86 8.31
CA LEU A 307 9.56 16.75 9.76
C LEU A 307 10.97 16.35 10.19
N ALA A 308 11.66 15.50 9.43
CA ALA A 308 13.07 15.20 9.68
C ALA A 308 13.95 16.46 9.55
N PHE A 309 13.64 17.35 8.60
CA PHE A 309 14.31 18.65 8.51
C PHE A 309 14.05 19.52 9.74
N GLU A 310 12.83 19.54 10.27
CA GLU A 310 12.52 20.26 11.51
C GLU A 310 13.30 19.68 12.72
N ILE A 311 13.45 18.35 12.79
CA ILE A 311 14.28 17.69 13.81
C ILE A 311 15.74 18.18 13.75
N ILE A 312 16.34 18.24 12.56
CA ILE A 312 17.74 18.70 12.42
C ILE A 312 17.91 20.18 12.73
N LYS A 313 16.83 20.95 12.74
CA LYS A 313 16.77 22.33 13.24
C LYS A 313 16.53 22.44 14.74
N GLY A 314 16.53 21.32 15.47
CA GLY A 314 16.38 21.27 16.92
C GLY A 314 14.92 21.22 17.42
N LYS A 315 13.92 21.07 16.52
CA LYS A 315 12.53 20.93 16.97
C LYS A 315 12.25 19.50 17.44
N LYS A 316 11.56 19.37 18.55
CA LYS A 316 11.02 18.08 19.01
C LYS A 316 9.77 17.75 18.22
N ILE A 317 9.80 16.65 17.47
CA ILE A 317 8.67 16.12 16.69
C ILE A 317 8.09 14.92 17.42
N THR A 318 6.77 14.92 17.61
CA THR A 318 6.04 13.81 18.22
C THR A 318 5.23 13.02 17.18
N HIS A 319 4.71 11.87 17.59
CA HIS A 319 3.76 11.13 16.77
C HIS A 319 2.55 11.98 16.41
N GLU A 320 2.01 12.73 17.36
CA GLU A 320 0.83 13.61 17.17
C GLU A 320 1.10 14.70 16.13
N THR A 321 2.32 15.29 16.16
CA THR A 321 2.74 16.27 15.15
C THR A 321 2.67 15.66 13.73
N TYR A 322 3.25 14.47 13.56
CA TYR A 322 3.24 13.77 12.29
C TYR A 322 1.83 13.33 11.89
N PHE A 323 1.10 12.69 12.81
CA PHE A 323 -0.27 12.23 12.61
C PHE A 323 -1.20 13.37 12.16
N ASN A 324 -1.13 14.53 12.82
CA ASN A 324 -1.97 15.68 12.47
C ASN A 324 -1.68 16.25 11.08
N GLN A 325 -0.43 16.17 10.59
CA GLN A 325 -0.11 16.56 9.23
C GLN A 325 -0.66 15.54 8.20
N VAL A 326 -0.50 14.25 8.47
CA VAL A 326 -1.08 13.19 7.63
C VAL A 326 -2.61 13.26 7.64
N LYS A 327 -3.21 13.53 8.80
CA LYS A 327 -4.66 13.72 8.97
C LYS A 327 -5.20 14.77 8.01
N LYS A 328 -4.57 15.90 7.88
CA LYS A 328 -4.99 16.99 6.96
C LYS A 328 -5.04 16.53 5.50
N SER A 329 -4.19 15.59 5.09
CA SER A 329 -4.04 15.15 3.70
C SER A 329 -4.85 13.90 3.37
N LEU A 330 -4.94 12.95 4.30
CA LEU A 330 -5.44 11.59 4.05
C LEU A 330 -6.62 11.17 4.94
N PHE A 331 -7.22 12.09 5.71
CA PHE A 331 -8.44 11.81 6.44
C PHE A 331 -9.69 12.22 5.62
N PRO A 332 -10.76 11.44 5.69
CA PRO A 332 -11.08 10.36 6.61
C PRO A 332 -10.58 8.96 6.22
N TYR A 333 -9.80 8.79 5.16
CA TYR A 333 -9.47 7.49 4.57
C TYR A 333 -8.90 6.49 5.59
N PHE A 334 -7.92 6.89 6.41
CA PHE A 334 -7.30 5.95 7.36
C PHE A 334 -8.24 5.50 8.50
N ASP A 335 -9.06 6.38 9.06
CA ASP A 335 -10.00 6.03 10.14
C ASP A 335 -11.06 5.05 9.67
N ILE A 336 -11.67 5.37 8.51
CA ILE A 336 -12.66 4.51 7.91
C ILE A 336 -12.03 3.16 7.55
N SER A 337 -10.83 3.15 6.95
CA SER A 337 -10.11 1.95 6.57
C SER A 337 -9.97 0.95 7.70
N GLN A 338 -9.62 1.40 8.90
CA GLN A 338 -9.42 0.50 10.03
C GLN A 338 -10.73 -0.17 10.48
N LYS A 339 -11.80 0.62 10.65
CA LYS A 339 -13.12 0.11 11.04
C LYS A 339 -13.66 -0.92 10.05
N LEU A 340 -13.38 -0.70 8.78
CA LEU A 340 -13.83 -1.57 7.69
C LEU A 340 -13.11 -2.89 7.61
N ILE A 341 -11.82 -2.88 7.85
CA ILE A 341 -11.08 -4.13 7.96
C ILE A 341 -11.60 -4.96 9.15
N GLU A 342 -11.91 -4.33 10.25
CA GLU A 342 -12.51 -5.03 11.40
C GLU A 342 -13.86 -5.66 11.03
N LEU A 343 -14.72 -4.94 10.31
CA LEU A 343 -15.98 -5.47 9.78
C LEU A 343 -15.74 -6.60 8.77
N MET A 344 -14.87 -6.40 7.81
CA MET A 344 -14.54 -7.44 6.80
C MET A 344 -14.00 -8.71 7.47
N LEU A 345 -13.16 -8.59 8.50
CA LEU A 345 -12.64 -9.73 9.24
C LEU A 345 -13.73 -10.47 10.02
N LYS A 346 -14.76 -9.78 10.54
CA LYS A 346 -15.93 -10.43 11.12
C LYS A 346 -16.72 -11.20 10.06
N ILE A 347 -16.99 -10.59 8.92
CA ILE A 347 -17.69 -11.22 7.78
C ILE A 347 -16.92 -12.47 7.29
N THR A 348 -15.59 -12.41 7.15
CA THR A 348 -14.80 -13.57 6.67
C THR A 348 -14.86 -14.79 7.61
N LYS A 349 -15.16 -14.56 8.90
CA LYS A 349 -15.33 -15.64 9.90
C LYS A 349 -16.69 -16.33 9.83
N MET A 350 -17.65 -15.77 9.14
CA MET A 350 -18.96 -16.42 8.95
C MET A 350 -18.78 -17.76 8.24
N LYS A 351 -19.57 -18.76 8.65
CA LYS A 351 -19.61 -20.06 7.96
C LYS A 351 -20.47 -20.01 6.71
N ASP A 352 -21.39 -19.05 6.63
CA ASP A 352 -22.35 -18.88 5.55
C ASP A 352 -21.67 -18.35 4.28
N GLU A 353 -21.99 -18.95 3.13
CA GLU A 353 -21.45 -18.54 1.83
C GLU A 353 -21.95 -17.17 1.36
N ARG A 354 -23.05 -16.66 1.92
CA ARG A 354 -23.53 -15.28 1.69
C ARG A 354 -22.45 -14.22 1.97
N LYS A 355 -21.45 -14.54 2.81
CA LYS A 355 -20.29 -13.66 3.05
C LYS A 355 -19.60 -13.17 1.77
N TYR A 356 -19.56 -14.00 0.72
CA TYR A 356 -18.91 -13.65 -0.53
C TYR A 356 -19.68 -12.59 -1.32
N ALA A 357 -20.99 -12.46 -1.13
CA ALA A 357 -21.78 -11.37 -1.67
C ALA A 357 -21.73 -10.11 -0.79
N ILE A 358 -21.63 -10.29 0.54
CA ILE A 358 -21.57 -9.19 1.51
C ILE A 358 -20.28 -8.40 1.37
N ILE A 359 -19.13 -9.08 1.19
CA ILE A 359 -17.81 -8.42 1.12
C ILE A 359 -17.74 -7.40 -0.03
N PRO A 360 -18.06 -7.72 -1.30
CA PRO A 360 -18.03 -6.73 -2.38
C PRO A 360 -19.01 -5.60 -2.15
N ASN A 361 -20.21 -5.85 -1.64
CA ASN A 361 -21.16 -4.80 -1.32
C ASN A 361 -20.65 -3.86 -0.22
N ALA A 362 -20.05 -4.41 0.84
CA ALA A 362 -19.38 -3.63 1.86
C ALA A 362 -18.25 -2.77 1.27
N MET A 363 -17.40 -3.35 0.40
CA MET A 363 -16.32 -2.59 -0.26
C MET A 363 -16.85 -1.44 -1.11
N ILE A 364 -17.92 -1.66 -1.87
CA ILE A 364 -18.56 -0.62 -2.70
C ILE A 364 -19.09 0.51 -1.83
N MET A 365 -19.88 0.18 -0.79
CA MET A 365 -20.42 1.17 0.16
C MET A 365 -19.32 2.02 0.78
N ILE A 366 -18.28 1.36 1.26
CA ILE A 366 -17.14 1.98 1.91
C ILE A 366 -16.41 2.93 0.99
N THR A 367 -16.19 2.50 -0.24
CA THR A 367 -15.53 3.35 -1.23
C THR A 367 -16.37 4.58 -1.52
N ALA A 368 -17.69 4.41 -1.70
CA ALA A 368 -18.59 5.53 -1.87
C ALA A 368 -18.51 6.50 -0.68
N MET A 369 -18.50 5.98 0.54
CA MET A 369 -18.41 6.79 1.78
C MET A 369 -17.06 7.49 1.97
N GLN A 370 -15.96 6.86 1.57
CA GLN A 370 -14.63 7.47 1.66
C GLN A 370 -14.44 8.63 0.69
N PHE A 371 -15.07 8.57 -0.47
CA PHE A 371 -14.80 9.45 -1.58
C PHE A 371 -15.99 10.33 -1.99
N ASP A 372 -17.22 9.91 -1.72
CA ASP A 372 -18.40 10.70 -2.00
C ASP A 372 -18.81 11.50 -0.75
N ARG A 373 -18.53 12.80 -0.76
CA ARG A 373 -18.91 13.75 0.31
C ARG A 373 -20.43 13.91 0.48
N LYS A 374 -21.25 13.35 -0.41
CA LYS A 374 -22.72 13.38 -0.31
C LYS A 374 -23.27 12.33 0.67
N ILE A 375 -22.44 11.37 1.10
CA ILE A 375 -22.84 10.45 2.16
C ILE A 375 -22.61 11.16 3.48
N THR A 376 -23.71 11.64 4.07
CA THR A 376 -23.67 12.41 5.30
C THR A 376 -23.20 11.55 6.48
N LEU A 377 -22.57 12.20 7.47
CA LEU A 377 -22.21 11.59 8.76
C LEU A 377 -23.41 10.90 9.42
N GLU A 378 -24.63 11.35 9.17
CA GLU A 378 -25.88 10.79 9.65
C GLU A 378 -26.20 9.43 9.01
N LYS A 379 -26.03 9.28 7.69
CA LYS A 379 -26.18 7.97 7.01
C LYS A 379 -25.14 6.98 7.51
N LEU A 380 -23.91 7.45 7.75
CA LEU A 380 -22.83 6.65 8.34
C LEU A 380 -23.16 6.24 9.77
N TYR A 381 -23.68 7.17 10.58
CA TYR A 381 -24.08 6.95 11.96
C TYR A 381 -25.15 5.86 12.05
N ASN A 382 -26.20 5.97 11.23
CA ASN A 382 -27.29 4.98 11.19
C ASN A 382 -26.82 3.58 10.80
N LEU A 383 -25.86 3.47 9.87
CA LEU A 383 -25.23 2.20 9.49
C LEU A 383 -24.32 1.61 10.57
N LEU A 384 -23.63 2.47 11.34
CA LEU A 384 -22.73 2.02 12.43
C LEU A 384 -23.50 1.58 13.69
N PHE A 385 -24.76 2.00 13.85
CA PHE A 385 -25.60 1.61 14.98
C PHE A 385 -26.57 0.46 14.66
N MET A 386 -26.60 -0.03 13.43
CA MET A 386 -27.24 -1.30 13.12
C MET A 386 -26.54 -2.42 13.89
N SER A 387 -27.31 -3.37 14.39
CA SER A 387 -26.75 -4.63 14.86
C SER A 387 -25.95 -5.30 13.73
N PHE A 388 -25.04 -6.19 14.08
CA PHE A 388 -24.26 -6.90 13.05
C PHE A 388 -25.17 -7.66 12.08
N ASP A 389 -26.25 -8.25 12.55
CA ASP A 389 -27.20 -9.01 11.75
C ASP A 389 -28.01 -8.09 10.83
N GLU A 390 -28.51 -6.96 11.32
CA GLU A 390 -29.17 -5.93 10.50
C GLU A 390 -28.26 -5.37 9.42
N LEU A 391 -26.99 -5.12 9.74
CA LEU A 391 -25.99 -4.64 8.76
C LEU A 391 -25.73 -5.70 7.70
N ILE A 392 -25.70 -6.99 8.09
CA ILE A 392 -25.55 -8.10 7.14
C ILE A 392 -26.74 -8.21 6.21
N GLU A 393 -27.96 -8.23 6.75
CA GLU A 393 -29.19 -8.27 5.94
C GLU A 393 -29.28 -7.06 5.00
N PHE A 394 -28.91 -5.87 5.48
CA PHE A 394 -28.83 -4.67 4.65
C PHE A 394 -27.80 -4.82 3.50
N MET A 395 -26.62 -5.34 3.77
CA MET A 395 -25.55 -5.52 2.76
C MET A 395 -25.77 -6.68 1.79
N ILE A 396 -26.62 -7.64 2.13
CA ILE A 396 -27.05 -8.70 1.20
C ILE A 396 -27.95 -8.12 0.09
N SER A 397 -28.70 -7.06 0.39
CA SER A 397 -29.60 -6.44 -0.57
C SER A 397 -28.85 -5.54 -1.56
N LYS A 398 -28.79 -5.96 -2.82
CA LYS A 398 -28.23 -5.17 -3.92
C LYS A 398 -28.92 -3.82 -4.10
N GLU A 399 -30.20 -3.75 -3.80
CA GLU A 399 -31.02 -2.54 -3.88
C GLU A 399 -30.68 -1.54 -2.77
N ASN A 400 -30.50 -2.02 -1.55
CA ASN A 400 -30.11 -1.17 -0.42
C ASN A 400 -28.73 -0.54 -0.64
N VAL A 401 -27.78 -1.31 -1.15
CA VAL A 401 -26.43 -0.80 -1.49
C VAL A 401 -26.52 0.24 -2.60
N LYS A 402 -27.32 0.00 -3.66
CA LYS A 402 -27.54 0.99 -4.72
C LYS A 402 -28.14 2.30 -4.20
N ARG A 403 -29.10 2.26 -3.27
CA ARG A 403 -29.73 3.45 -2.67
C ARG A 403 -28.75 4.33 -1.89
N ILE A 404 -27.67 3.77 -1.34
CA ILE A 404 -26.66 4.55 -0.62
C ILE A 404 -25.69 5.23 -1.57
N ILE A 405 -25.36 4.59 -2.70
CA ILE A 405 -24.35 5.08 -3.65
C ILE A 405 -24.96 5.87 -4.83
N SER A 406 -26.27 5.94 -4.94
CA SER A 406 -26.98 6.81 -5.89
C SER A 406 -27.17 8.21 -5.32
#